data_cc24da2d7f18088757c54ab7a3c1894c
#
_entry.id   cc24da2d7f18088757c54ab7a3c1894c
#
_cell.length_a   1.000
_cell.length_b   1.000
_cell.length_c   1.000
_cell.angle_alpha   90.00
_cell.angle_beta   90.00
_cell.angle_gamma   90.00
#
_symmetry.space_group_name_H-M   'P 1'
#
loop_
_entity.id
_entity.type
_entity.pdbx_description
1 polymer ?
#
loop_
_entity_poly.entity_id
_entity_poly.type
_entity_poly.pdbx_seq_one_letter_code
_entity_poly.pdbx_strand_id
1 'polypeptide(L)'
;TSHITVYETCALQYKFYKELEFMPVRQNAMMFGTLVHETIEDIHRAAIRGEVDKITNDNIATWFESNYNSLVKSEHTYLAEPQRNAALSQVERYAERMDGKWASVQQAEVDVSLVKEDYIIDGKIDLVKGVDGTVEIVDFKSERKPDMVKMRERLEHYRRQLQIYAYLIEQRTGQKVSKMHLYYTGEENGNPMITYPYTRTAIEGTVAAFDDTVHKILRKDFKHRCDDAKTCKNCDFRYYCNK
;
A
#
# COMPACT_ATOMS: atom_id res chain seq x y z
N THR A 1 1.07 1.82 9.40
CA THR A 1 -0.36 1.38 9.29
C THR A 1 -0.49 -0.15 9.20
N SER A 2 0.38 -0.87 8.47
CA SER A 2 0.33 -2.35 8.33
C SER A 2 0.31 -3.11 9.65
N HIS A 3 1.01 -2.62 10.68
CA HIS A 3 1.06 -3.22 12.01
C HIS A 3 -0.30 -3.27 12.70
N ILE A 4 -1.12 -2.23 12.52
CA ILE A 4 -2.47 -2.16 13.08
C ILE A 4 -3.36 -3.23 12.48
N THR A 5 -3.30 -3.40 11.15
CA THR A 5 -4.07 -4.45 10.46
C THR A 5 -3.73 -5.85 10.98
N VAL A 6 -2.45 -6.13 11.24
CA VAL A 6 -2.04 -7.42 11.84
C VAL A 6 -2.65 -7.61 13.22
N TYR A 7 -2.62 -6.56 14.06
CA TYR A 7 -3.22 -6.62 15.40
C TYR A 7 -4.74 -6.81 15.35
N GLU A 8 -5.43 -6.04 14.51
CA GLU A 8 -6.89 -6.15 14.33
C GLU A 8 -7.31 -7.53 13.81
N THR A 9 -6.51 -8.14 12.93
CA THR A 9 -6.74 -9.50 12.45
C THR A 9 -6.54 -10.52 13.57
N CYS A 10 -5.42 -10.44 14.27
CA CYS A 10 -5.08 -11.32 15.39
C CYS A 10 -4.01 -10.70 16.28
N ALA A 11 -4.37 -10.30 17.50
CA ALA A 11 -3.44 -9.71 18.44
C ALA A 11 -2.30 -10.67 18.84
N LEU A 12 -2.55 -11.99 18.82
CA LEU A 12 -1.49 -12.98 19.06
C LEU A 12 -0.48 -13.01 17.89
N GLN A 13 -0.94 -12.92 16.63
CA GLN A 13 -0.06 -12.84 15.47
C GLN A 13 0.81 -11.57 15.53
N TYR A 14 0.22 -10.44 15.91
CA TYR A 14 0.96 -9.20 16.15
C TYR A 14 2.05 -9.41 17.22
N LYS A 15 1.71 -10.03 18.35
CA LYS A 15 2.67 -10.31 19.42
C LYS A 15 3.86 -11.12 18.90
N PHE A 16 3.62 -12.17 18.11
CA PHE A 16 4.70 -12.95 17.53
C PHE A 16 5.60 -12.13 16.60
N TYR A 17 5.02 -11.37 15.67
CA TYR A 17 5.80 -10.62 14.69
C TYR A 17 6.51 -9.40 15.28
N LYS A 18 5.91 -8.72 16.26
CA LYS A 18 6.40 -7.42 16.71
C LYS A 18 7.02 -7.41 18.10
N GLU A 19 6.44 -8.16 19.05
CA GLU A 19 7.00 -8.24 20.41
C GLU A 19 8.08 -9.32 20.52
N LEU A 20 7.92 -10.41 19.79
CA LEU A 20 8.85 -11.54 19.79
C LEU A 20 9.74 -11.61 18.55
N GLU A 21 9.60 -10.64 17.63
CA GLU A 21 10.45 -10.42 16.44
C GLU A 21 10.56 -11.64 15.51
N PHE A 22 9.52 -12.48 15.46
CA PHE A 22 9.49 -13.56 14.48
C PHE A 22 9.38 -12.98 13.06
N MET A 23 10.28 -13.40 12.20
CA MET A 23 10.25 -12.98 10.80
C MET A 23 9.16 -13.74 10.04
N PRO A 24 8.24 -13.03 9.34
CA PRO A 24 7.24 -13.70 8.51
C PRO A 24 7.91 -14.42 7.35
N VAL A 25 7.33 -15.55 6.93
CA VAL A 25 7.76 -16.21 5.69
C VAL A 25 7.45 -15.30 4.50
N ARG A 26 8.48 -14.86 3.80
CA ARG A 26 8.33 -14.02 2.61
C ARG A 26 7.79 -14.82 1.45
N GLN A 27 6.81 -14.26 0.75
CA GLN A 27 6.15 -14.88 -0.38
C GLN A 27 6.51 -14.17 -1.68
N ASN A 28 6.60 -14.92 -2.78
CA ASN A 28 6.81 -14.37 -4.12
C ASN A 28 5.81 -13.25 -4.49
N ALA A 29 4.58 -13.32 -3.96
CA ALA A 29 3.58 -12.28 -4.15
C ALA A 29 4.01 -10.92 -3.57
N MET A 30 4.77 -10.90 -2.47
CA MET A 30 5.30 -9.66 -1.90
C MET A 30 6.38 -9.07 -2.80
N MET A 31 7.33 -9.88 -3.27
CA MET A 31 8.37 -9.45 -4.21
C MET A 31 7.76 -8.92 -5.51
N PHE A 32 6.74 -9.59 -6.05
CA PHE A 32 6.00 -9.13 -7.23
C PHE A 32 5.42 -7.72 -7.02
N GLY A 33 4.72 -7.53 -5.91
CA GLY A 33 4.14 -6.23 -5.56
C GLY A 33 5.20 -5.13 -5.41
N THR A 34 6.27 -5.41 -4.66
CA THR A 34 7.37 -4.46 -4.45
C THR A 34 8.01 -4.06 -5.78
N LEU A 35 8.29 -5.02 -6.67
CA LEU A 35 8.89 -4.75 -7.98
C LEU A 35 8.02 -3.82 -8.85
N VAL A 36 6.69 -4.06 -8.87
CA VAL A 36 5.75 -3.19 -9.59
C VAL A 36 5.75 -1.78 -9.00
N HIS A 37 5.70 -1.65 -7.66
CA HIS A 37 5.69 -0.35 -6.97
C HIS A 37 6.99 0.43 -7.21
N GLU A 38 8.16 -0.17 -7.00
CA GLU A 38 9.47 0.50 -7.20
C GLU A 38 9.64 0.99 -8.64
N THR A 39 9.19 0.19 -9.61
CA THR A 39 9.32 0.61 -11.02
C THR A 39 8.33 1.74 -11.36
N ILE A 40 7.10 1.72 -10.82
CA ILE A 40 6.16 2.84 -10.96
C ILE A 40 6.71 4.11 -10.26
N GLU A 41 7.39 3.96 -9.13
CA GLU A 41 8.07 5.06 -8.44
C GLU A 41 9.13 5.71 -9.35
N ASP A 42 9.96 4.93 -10.05
CA ASP A 42 10.96 5.47 -10.98
C ASP A 42 10.32 6.28 -12.11
N ILE A 43 9.19 5.82 -12.65
CA ILE A 43 8.39 6.55 -13.63
C ILE A 43 7.92 7.90 -13.05
N HIS A 44 7.36 7.90 -11.84
CA HIS A 44 6.91 9.13 -11.19
C HIS A 44 8.06 10.09 -10.90
N ARG A 45 9.20 9.57 -10.46
CA ARG A 45 10.40 10.39 -10.23
C ARG A 45 10.89 11.05 -11.52
N ALA A 46 10.86 10.35 -12.66
CA ALA A 46 11.16 10.93 -13.96
C ALA A 46 10.15 12.03 -14.32
N ALA A 47 8.85 11.80 -14.13
CA ALA A 47 7.81 12.80 -14.38
C ALA A 47 7.98 14.06 -13.50
N ILE A 48 8.25 13.91 -12.20
CA ILE A 48 8.49 15.02 -11.25
C ILE A 48 9.72 15.85 -11.66
N ARG A 49 10.76 15.20 -12.18
CA ARG A 49 11.96 15.91 -12.70
C ARG A 49 11.73 16.58 -14.06
N GLY A 50 10.56 16.45 -14.64
CA GLY A 50 10.26 17.00 -15.99
C GLY A 50 10.85 16.16 -17.14
N GLU A 51 11.31 14.93 -16.86
CA GLU A 51 11.94 14.01 -17.81
C GLU A 51 10.89 13.07 -18.45
N VAL A 52 9.73 13.60 -18.85
CA VAL A 52 8.63 12.81 -19.40
C VAL A 52 9.02 12.10 -20.69
N ASP A 53 9.90 12.68 -21.47
CA ASP A 53 10.49 12.11 -22.69
C ASP A 53 11.30 10.83 -22.44
N LYS A 54 11.77 10.63 -21.21
CA LYS A 54 12.45 9.40 -20.78
C LYS A 54 11.51 8.27 -20.35
N ILE A 55 10.20 8.54 -20.25
CA ILE A 55 9.22 7.50 -19.90
C ILE A 55 8.86 6.72 -21.16
N THR A 56 9.77 5.84 -21.56
CA THR A 56 9.66 4.94 -22.71
C THR A 56 9.70 3.49 -22.28
N ASN A 57 9.15 2.57 -23.07
CA ASN A 57 9.18 1.14 -22.74
C ASN A 57 10.61 0.62 -22.51
N ASP A 58 11.60 1.08 -23.28
CA ASP A 58 13.00 0.68 -23.12
C ASP A 58 13.58 1.13 -21.76
N ASN A 59 13.30 2.36 -21.34
CA ASN A 59 13.75 2.85 -20.04
C ASN A 59 12.98 2.19 -18.90
N ILE A 60 11.68 1.97 -19.04
CA ILE A 60 10.85 1.24 -18.07
C ILE A 60 11.41 -0.17 -17.88
N ALA A 61 11.73 -0.89 -18.96
CA ALA A 61 12.34 -2.21 -18.88
C ALA A 61 13.71 -2.16 -18.19
N THR A 62 14.51 -1.12 -18.43
CA THR A 62 15.81 -0.92 -17.77
C THR A 62 15.67 -0.68 -16.27
N TRP A 63 14.75 0.18 -15.84
CA TRP A 63 14.44 0.43 -14.42
C TRP A 63 13.91 -0.84 -13.75
N PHE A 64 12.99 -1.53 -14.41
CA PHE A 64 12.43 -2.78 -13.93
C PHE A 64 13.52 -3.85 -13.68
N GLU A 65 14.44 -4.07 -14.62
CA GLU A 65 15.53 -5.03 -14.44
C GLU A 65 16.51 -4.60 -13.34
N SER A 66 16.76 -3.31 -13.19
CA SER A 66 17.58 -2.78 -12.09
C SER A 66 16.93 -3.09 -10.73
N ASN A 67 15.64 -2.80 -10.57
CA ASN A 67 14.87 -3.07 -9.36
C ASN A 67 14.77 -4.56 -9.07
N TYR A 68 14.51 -5.38 -10.09
CA TYR A 68 14.47 -6.83 -9.94
C TYR A 68 15.81 -7.37 -9.41
N ASN A 69 16.92 -6.96 -10.00
CA ASN A 69 18.26 -7.41 -9.58
C ASN A 69 18.59 -6.95 -8.15
N SER A 70 18.16 -5.75 -7.75
CA SER A 70 18.30 -5.24 -6.39
C SER A 70 17.50 -6.10 -5.40
N LEU A 71 16.23 -6.38 -5.71
CA LEU A 71 15.35 -7.20 -4.88
C LEU A 71 15.85 -8.64 -4.75
N VAL A 72 16.34 -9.24 -5.83
CA VAL A 72 16.95 -10.59 -5.78
C VAL A 72 18.10 -10.63 -4.79
N LYS A 73 18.97 -9.61 -4.80
CA LYS A 73 20.11 -9.53 -3.88
C LYS A 73 19.71 -9.33 -2.41
N SER A 74 18.72 -8.49 -2.17
CA SER A 74 18.28 -8.14 -0.81
C SER A 74 17.36 -9.21 -0.19
N GLU A 75 16.47 -9.78 -0.99
CA GLU A 75 15.40 -10.67 -0.52
C GLU A 75 15.77 -12.16 -0.65
N HIS A 76 16.83 -12.50 -1.40
CA HIS A 76 17.20 -13.89 -1.74
C HIS A 76 16.05 -14.71 -2.32
N THR A 77 15.15 -14.05 -3.06
CA THR A 77 13.93 -14.62 -3.64
C THR A 77 13.91 -14.30 -5.13
N TYR A 78 13.33 -15.20 -5.94
CA TYR A 78 13.27 -15.08 -7.38
C TYR A 78 11.83 -15.18 -7.88
N LEU A 79 11.47 -14.36 -8.86
CA LEU A 79 10.25 -14.54 -9.62
C LEU A 79 10.52 -15.42 -10.85
N ALA A 80 9.62 -16.35 -11.14
CA ALA A 80 9.65 -17.08 -12.39
C ALA A 80 9.44 -16.11 -13.58
N GLU A 81 9.99 -16.45 -14.72
CA GLU A 81 9.90 -15.62 -15.93
C GLU A 81 8.46 -15.16 -16.27
N PRO A 82 7.43 -16.02 -16.25
CA PRO A 82 6.05 -15.57 -16.49
C PRO A 82 5.58 -14.51 -15.47
N GLN A 83 6.02 -14.59 -14.22
CA GLN A 83 5.68 -13.59 -13.18
C GLN A 83 6.41 -12.26 -13.43
N ARG A 84 7.68 -12.29 -13.85
CA ARG A 84 8.43 -11.09 -14.22
C ARG A 84 7.77 -10.39 -15.41
N ASN A 85 7.43 -11.13 -16.46
CA ASN A 85 6.78 -10.59 -17.65
C ASN A 85 5.40 -9.99 -17.28
N ALA A 86 4.64 -10.64 -16.42
CA ALA A 86 3.36 -10.12 -15.94
C ALA A 86 3.54 -8.82 -15.12
N ALA A 87 4.59 -8.72 -14.29
CA ALA A 87 4.88 -7.52 -13.54
C ALA A 87 5.28 -6.35 -14.45
N LEU A 88 6.18 -6.58 -15.41
CA LEU A 88 6.57 -5.58 -16.42
C LEU A 88 5.37 -5.08 -17.21
N SER A 89 4.53 -5.99 -17.71
CA SER A 89 3.30 -5.62 -18.46
C SER A 89 2.32 -4.79 -17.63
N GLN A 90 2.28 -4.95 -16.30
CA GLN A 90 1.47 -4.09 -15.43
C GLN A 90 2.00 -2.67 -15.38
N VAL A 91 3.31 -2.50 -15.30
CA VAL A 91 4.00 -1.20 -15.26
C VAL A 91 3.87 -0.47 -16.59
N GLU A 92 4.10 -1.16 -17.72
CA GLU A 92 3.95 -0.59 -19.06
C GLU A 92 2.52 -0.11 -19.30
N ARG A 93 1.53 -0.93 -18.96
CA ARG A 93 0.10 -0.57 -19.06
C ARG A 93 -0.24 0.62 -18.17
N TYR A 94 0.36 0.73 -16.99
CA TYR A 94 0.19 1.90 -16.15
C TYR A 94 0.75 3.15 -16.83
N ALA A 95 1.95 3.09 -17.39
CA ALA A 95 2.56 4.21 -18.09
C ALA A 95 1.72 4.67 -19.29
N GLU A 96 1.22 3.73 -20.11
CA GLU A 96 0.30 4.03 -21.21
C GLU A 96 -0.98 4.74 -20.75
N ARG A 97 -1.59 4.30 -19.65
CA ARG A 97 -2.81 4.93 -19.10
C ARG A 97 -2.56 6.31 -18.50
N MET A 98 -1.32 6.59 -18.09
CA MET A 98 -0.90 7.87 -17.54
C MET A 98 -0.38 8.84 -18.61
N ASP A 99 -0.21 8.42 -19.86
CA ASP A 99 0.27 9.28 -20.91
C ASP A 99 -0.55 10.58 -21.00
N GLY A 100 0.15 11.70 -21.16
CA GLY A 100 -0.46 13.06 -21.17
C GLY A 100 -0.97 13.57 -19.81
N LYS A 101 -0.83 12.81 -18.70
CA LYS A 101 -1.36 13.18 -17.37
C LYS A 101 -0.25 13.42 -16.33
N TRP A 102 1.00 13.38 -16.72
CA TRP A 102 2.15 13.46 -15.81
C TRP A 102 2.23 14.77 -15.02
N ALA A 103 1.72 15.87 -15.57
CA ALA A 103 1.67 17.17 -14.89
C ALA A 103 0.88 17.16 -13.56
N SER A 104 -0.02 16.18 -13.35
CA SER A 104 -0.77 16.05 -12.11
C SER A 104 0.04 15.41 -10.98
N VAL A 105 1.15 14.75 -11.28
CA VAL A 105 2.01 14.07 -10.29
C VAL A 105 2.78 15.12 -9.50
N GLN A 106 2.51 15.24 -8.20
CA GLN A 106 3.21 16.19 -7.32
C GLN A 106 4.31 15.53 -6.51
N GLN A 107 4.01 14.39 -5.90
CA GLN A 107 4.95 13.65 -5.06
C GLN A 107 4.71 12.14 -5.21
N ALA A 108 5.77 11.36 -5.15
CA ALA A 108 5.73 9.90 -5.17
C ALA A 108 6.49 9.34 -3.96
N GLU A 109 6.06 8.18 -3.45
CA GLU A 109 6.66 7.48 -2.31
C GLU A 109 6.90 8.38 -1.10
N VAL A 110 5.84 9.10 -0.71
CA VAL A 110 5.92 10.15 0.33
C VAL A 110 5.92 9.51 1.70
N ASP A 111 7.03 9.62 2.40
CA ASP A 111 7.07 9.28 3.82
C ASP A 111 6.33 10.34 4.63
N VAL A 112 5.30 9.91 5.33
CA VAL A 112 4.50 10.76 6.20
C VAL A 112 4.54 10.25 7.62
N SER A 113 4.79 11.15 8.56
CA SER A 113 4.79 10.84 9.98
C SER A 113 4.11 11.94 10.78
N LEU A 114 3.44 11.54 11.84
CA LEU A 114 2.80 12.43 12.79
C LEU A 114 3.10 11.94 14.21
N VAL A 115 3.67 12.83 15.02
CA VAL A 115 3.91 12.57 16.44
C VAL A 115 2.62 12.81 17.21
N LYS A 116 2.14 11.79 17.89
CA LYS A 116 1.07 11.82 18.88
C LYS A 116 1.70 11.86 20.28
N GLU A 117 0.89 11.99 21.32
CA GLU A 117 1.37 12.10 22.70
C GLU A 117 2.19 10.84 23.12
N ASP A 118 1.71 9.65 22.81
CA ASP A 118 2.31 8.37 23.26
C ASP A 118 2.95 7.55 22.13
N TYR A 119 2.84 7.97 20.86
CA TYR A 119 3.34 7.20 19.74
C TYR A 119 3.52 8.03 18.46
N ILE A 120 4.16 7.46 17.47
CA ILE A 120 4.32 8.06 16.14
C ILE A 120 3.51 7.24 15.13
N ILE A 121 2.65 7.91 14.36
CA ILE A 121 2.04 7.31 13.16
C ILE A 121 2.99 7.58 12.00
N ASP A 122 3.43 6.52 11.34
CA ASP A 122 4.18 6.60 10.10
C ASP A 122 3.48 5.85 8.98
N GLY A 123 3.74 6.26 7.77
CA GLY A 123 3.23 5.61 6.58
C GLY A 123 3.93 6.13 5.33
N LYS A 124 3.81 5.38 4.26
CA LYS A 124 4.32 5.72 2.94
C LYS A 124 3.16 5.77 1.96
N ILE A 125 3.04 6.89 1.26
CA ILE A 125 1.97 7.12 0.29
C ILE A 125 2.58 6.99 -1.10
N ASP A 126 2.05 6.09 -1.91
CA ASP A 126 2.62 5.78 -3.20
C ASP A 126 2.63 6.99 -4.16
N LEU A 127 1.52 7.74 -4.18
CA LEU A 127 1.40 8.90 -5.08
C LEU A 127 0.47 9.98 -4.52
N VAL A 128 0.91 11.23 -4.60
CA VAL A 128 0.10 12.44 -4.36
C VAL A 128 -0.04 13.22 -5.66
N LYS A 129 -1.27 13.47 -6.06
CA LYS A 129 -1.63 14.22 -7.27
C LYS A 129 -2.23 15.56 -6.91
N GLY A 130 -1.83 16.64 -7.60
CA GLY A 130 -2.45 17.94 -7.48
C GLY A 130 -3.66 18.08 -8.39
N VAL A 131 -4.78 18.56 -7.82
CA VAL A 131 -6.03 18.80 -8.56
C VAL A 131 -6.70 20.06 -8.01
N ASP A 132 -6.78 21.11 -8.79
CA ASP A 132 -7.53 22.35 -8.50
C ASP A 132 -7.33 22.89 -7.06
N GLY A 133 -6.09 23.01 -6.62
CA GLY A 133 -5.75 23.53 -5.28
C GLY A 133 -5.96 22.52 -4.13
N THR A 134 -6.35 21.31 -4.44
CA THR A 134 -6.42 20.18 -3.52
C THR A 134 -5.46 19.07 -3.95
N VAL A 135 -5.35 18.01 -3.14
CA VAL A 135 -4.60 16.82 -3.52
C VAL A 135 -5.50 15.59 -3.53
N GLU A 136 -5.17 14.66 -4.40
CA GLU A 136 -5.70 13.29 -4.40
C GLU A 136 -4.57 12.33 -4.05
N ILE A 137 -4.84 11.33 -3.23
CA ILE A 137 -3.87 10.30 -2.89
C ILE A 137 -4.21 9.00 -3.62
N VAL A 138 -3.18 8.29 -4.06
CA VAL A 138 -3.32 7.02 -4.77
C VAL A 138 -2.44 5.98 -4.08
N ASP A 139 -3.01 4.81 -3.84
CA ASP A 139 -2.31 3.64 -3.32
C ASP A 139 -2.44 2.52 -4.36
N PHE A 140 -1.31 1.98 -4.80
CA PHE A 140 -1.24 0.95 -5.83
C PHE A 140 -1.46 -0.45 -5.27
N LYS A 141 -2.16 -1.28 -6.03
CA LYS A 141 -2.34 -2.70 -5.75
C LYS A 141 -1.98 -3.52 -6.98
N SER A 142 -0.95 -4.35 -6.86
CA SER A 142 -0.42 -5.19 -7.96
C SER A 142 -1.26 -6.43 -8.27
N GLU A 143 -2.56 -6.35 -8.06
CA GLU A 143 -3.54 -7.39 -8.33
C GLU A 143 -4.65 -6.88 -9.24
N ARG A 144 -5.51 -7.79 -9.72
CA ARG A 144 -6.74 -7.40 -10.45
C ARG A 144 -7.72 -6.73 -9.51
N LYS A 145 -8.48 -5.78 -10.05
CA LYS A 145 -9.53 -5.11 -9.31
C LYS A 145 -10.54 -6.14 -8.76
N PRO A 146 -10.75 -6.19 -7.45
CA PRO A 146 -11.60 -7.19 -6.84
C PRO A 146 -13.09 -6.91 -7.07
N ASP A 147 -13.89 -7.97 -6.96
CA ASP A 147 -15.34 -7.84 -6.84
C ASP A 147 -15.68 -7.09 -5.54
N MET A 148 -16.36 -5.96 -5.68
CA MET A 148 -16.67 -5.02 -4.59
C MET A 148 -17.54 -5.64 -3.49
N VAL A 149 -18.38 -6.61 -3.84
CA VAL A 149 -19.29 -7.26 -2.89
C VAL A 149 -18.58 -8.39 -2.15
N LYS A 150 -17.89 -9.26 -2.90
CA LYS A 150 -17.20 -10.43 -2.33
C LYS A 150 -16.01 -10.07 -1.46
N MET A 151 -15.34 -8.93 -1.76
CA MET A 151 -14.12 -8.51 -1.07
C MET A 151 -14.33 -7.26 -0.20
N ARG A 152 -15.56 -7.04 0.24
CA ARG A 152 -15.96 -5.84 1.01
C ARG A 152 -15.08 -5.58 2.23
N GLU A 153 -14.80 -6.60 3.01
CA GLU A 153 -13.99 -6.49 4.22
C GLU A 153 -12.55 -6.04 3.91
N ARG A 154 -11.92 -6.64 2.89
CA ARG A 154 -10.59 -6.26 2.43
C ARG A 154 -10.55 -4.82 1.90
N LEU A 155 -11.57 -4.42 1.14
CA LEU A 155 -11.70 -3.06 0.62
C LEU A 155 -11.89 -2.04 1.76
N GLU A 156 -12.58 -2.43 2.83
CA GLU A 156 -12.73 -1.59 4.02
C GLU A 156 -11.38 -1.37 4.73
N HIS A 157 -10.52 -2.39 4.82
CA HIS A 157 -9.16 -2.23 5.32
C HIS A 157 -8.34 -1.23 4.49
N TYR A 158 -8.38 -1.35 3.17
CA TYR A 158 -7.70 -0.41 2.27
C TYR A 158 -8.26 1.01 2.37
N ARG A 159 -9.58 1.14 2.50
CA ARG A 159 -10.22 2.45 2.70
C ARG A 159 -9.74 3.11 3.98
N ARG A 160 -9.68 2.38 5.09
CA ARG A 160 -9.15 2.90 6.36
C ARG A 160 -7.67 3.30 6.25
N GLN A 161 -6.86 2.55 5.55
CA GLN A 161 -5.47 2.93 5.27
C GLN A 161 -5.39 4.28 4.54
N LEU A 162 -6.16 4.44 3.48
CA LEU A 162 -6.24 5.70 2.73
C LEU A 162 -6.72 6.87 3.60
N GLN A 163 -7.68 6.65 4.49
CA GLN A 163 -8.18 7.66 5.42
C GLN A 163 -7.11 8.12 6.42
N ILE A 164 -6.28 7.21 6.92
CA ILE A 164 -5.11 7.57 7.74
C ILE A 164 -4.10 8.37 6.92
N TYR A 165 -3.83 7.98 5.68
CA TYR A 165 -2.94 8.74 4.79
C TYR A 165 -3.46 10.15 4.50
N ALA A 166 -4.76 10.29 4.22
CA ALA A 166 -5.39 11.60 4.04
C ALA A 166 -5.22 12.49 5.29
N TYR A 167 -5.47 11.94 6.47
CA TYR A 167 -5.25 12.64 7.74
C TYR A 167 -3.79 13.09 7.90
N LEU A 168 -2.82 12.20 7.63
CA LEU A 168 -1.40 12.52 7.77
C LEU A 168 -0.95 13.63 6.80
N ILE A 169 -1.39 13.59 5.54
CA ILE A 169 -1.10 14.65 4.57
C ILE A 169 -1.65 15.98 5.04
N GLU A 170 -2.92 16.03 5.46
CA GLU A 170 -3.54 17.28 5.92
C GLU A 170 -2.85 17.86 7.15
N GLN A 171 -2.50 17.02 8.13
CA GLN A 171 -1.80 17.47 9.33
C GLN A 171 -0.38 17.95 9.05
N ARG A 172 0.32 17.31 8.13
CA ARG A 172 1.72 17.64 7.82
C ARG A 172 1.88 18.83 6.90
N THR A 173 1.03 18.92 5.86
CA THR A 173 1.21 19.88 4.76
C THR A 173 0.20 21.01 4.76
N GLY A 174 -0.92 20.87 5.48
CA GLY A 174 -2.05 21.79 5.40
C GLY A 174 -2.85 21.67 4.09
N GLN A 175 -2.42 20.83 3.14
CA GLN A 175 -3.13 20.61 1.88
C GLN A 175 -4.39 19.79 2.12
N LYS A 176 -5.50 20.20 1.50
CA LYS A 176 -6.77 19.47 1.60
C LYS A 176 -6.79 18.29 0.65
N VAL A 177 -7.12 17.12 1.17
CA VAL A 177 -7.37 15.93 0.35
C VAL A 177 -8.80 15.96 -0.16
N SER A 178 -9.01 15.79 -1.46
CA SER A 178 -10.34 15.75 -2.07
C SER A 178 -10.85 14.33 -2.31
N LYS A 179 -9.96 13.43 -2.73
CA LYS A 179 -10.28 12.04 -3.04
C LYS A 179 -9.12 11.10 -2.67
N MET A 180 -9.48 9.86 -2.48
CA MET A 180 -8.57 8.76 -2.20
C MET A 180 -8.81 7.63 -3.20
N HIS A 181 -7.75 7.05 -3.75
CA HIS A 181 -7.85 6.06 -4.80
C HIS A 181 -7.06 4.79 -4.47
N LEU A 182 -7.66 3.64 -4.76
CA LEU A 182 -6.94 2.40 -4.97
C LEU A 182 -6.76 2.21 -6.47
N TYR A 183 -5.54 2.03 -6.93
CA TYR A 183 -5.25 1.76 -8.33
C TYR A 183 -4.74 0.34 -8.51
N TYR A 184 -5.49 -0.49 -9.22
CA TYR A 184 -5.20 -1.90 -9.45
C TYR A 184 -4.42 -2.06 -10.76
N THR A 185 -3.09 -2.21 -10.66
CA THR A 185 -2.21 -2.31 -11.84
C THR A 185 -2.44 -3.60 -12.62
N GLY A 186 -2.89 -4.66 -11.94
CA GLY A 186 -3.25 -5.93 -12.54
C GLY A 186 -4.58 -5.93 -13.32
N GLU A 187 -5.34 -4.82 -13.31
CA GLU A 187 -6.56 -4.70 -14.10
C GLU A 187 -6.21 -4.44 -15.57
N GLU A 188 -6.52 -5.42 -16.42
CA GLU A 188 -6.22 -5.37 -17.86
C GLU A 188 -7.26 -4.57 -18.63
N ASN A 189 -8.53 -4.75 -18.26
CA ASN A 189 -9.68 -4.21 -18.99
C ASN A 189 -10.51 -3.30 -18.09
N GLY A 190 -10.99 -2.19 -18.63
CA GLY A 190 -11.86 -1.29 -17.89
C GLY A 190 -11.14 -0.32 -16.94
N ASN A 191 -11.88 0.20 -15.96
CA ASN A 191 -11.36 1.19 -15.02
C ASN A 191 -10.58 0.52 -13.87
N PRO A 192 -9.26 0.74 -13.76
CA PRO A 192 -8.43 0.14 -12.71
C PRO A 192 -8.66 0.76 -11.33
N MET A 193 -9.41 1.85 -11.23
CA MET A 193 -9.53 2.63 -9.99
C MET A 193 -10.79 2.28 -9.20
N ILE A 194 -10.64 2.31 -7.87
CA ILE A 194 -11.72 2.49 -6.91
C ILE A 194 -11.48 3.81 -6.22
N THR A 195 -12.47 4.71 -6.26
CA THR A 195 -12.37 6.06 -5.71
C THR A 195 -13.26 6.20 -4.48
N TYR A 196 -12.68 6.73 -3.41
CA TYR A 196 -13.40 7.10 -2.19
C TYR A 196 -13.39 8.62 -2.03
N PRO A 197 -14.56 9.25 -1.81
CA PRO A 197 -14.60 10.67 -1.52
C PRO A 197 -14.00 10.95 -0.13
N TYR A 198 -13.43 12.13 0.02
CA TYR A 198 -13.05 12.62 1.34
C TYR A 198 -14.32 12.90 2.17
N THR A 199 -14.36 12.33 3.37
CA THR A 199 -15.44 12.59 4.34
C THR A 199 -14.81 12.79 5.71
N ARG A 200 -14.82 14.02 6.20
CA ARG A 200 -14.15 14.41 7.44
C ARG A 200 -14.55 13.53 8.63
N THR A 201 -15.85 13.34 8.84
CA THR A 201 -16.36 12.52 9.95
C THR A 201 -15.92 11.05 9.87
N ALA A 202 -15.83 10.48 8.65
CA ALA A 202 -15.33 9.12 8.46
C ALA A 202 -13.83 9.01 8.76
N ILE A 203 -13.04 10.02 8.40
CA ILE A 203 -11.60 10.07 8.68
C ILE A 203 -11.37 10.22 10.18
N GLU A 204 -12.06 11.15 10.84
CA GLU A 204 -11.97 11.34 12.29
C GLU A 204 -12.34 10.05 13.05
N GLY A 205 -13.40 9.35 12.61
CA GLY A 205 -13.76 8.05 13.19
C GLY A 205 -12.69 6.97 12.99
N THR A 206 -12.07 6.94 11.81
CA THR A 206 -10.97 5.99 11.53
C THR A 206 -9.73 6.31 12.38
N VAL A 207 -9.39 7.58 12.55
CA VAL A 207 -8.25 8.00 13.39
C VAL A 207 -8.52 7.63 14.85
N ALA A 208 -9.72 7.87 15.37
CA ALA A 208 -10.08 7.50 16.73
C ALA A 208 -10.01 5.98 16.97
N ALA A 209 -10.48 5.17 16.01
CA ALA A 209 -10.37 3.72 16.08
C ALA A 209 -8.90 3.23 16.00
N PHE A 210 -8.07 3.92 15.21
CA PHE A 210 -6.64 3.67 15.14
C PHE A 210 -5.97 3.96 16.49
N ASP A 211 -6.23 5.13 17.09
CA ASP A 211 -5.71 5.53 18.40
C ASP A 211 -6.10 4.50 19.48
N ASP A 212 -7.36 4.05 19.52
CA ASP A 212 -7.82 3.00 20.46
C ASP A 212 -7.04 1.69 20.28
N THR A 213 -6.80 1.29 19.03
CA THR A 213 -6.03 0.07 18.72
C THR A 213 -4.58 0.20 19.19
N VAL A 214 -3.94 1.36 18.97
CA VAL A 214 -2.57 1.62 19.46
C VAL A 214 -2.52 1.56 20.98
N HIS A 215 -3.48 2.16 21.69
CA HIS A 215 -3.54 2.09 23.14
C HIS A 215 -3.73 0.66 23.67
N LYS A 216 -4.46 -0.21 22.96
CA LYS A 216 -4.53 -1.65 23.30
C LYS A 216 -3.17 -2.33 23.14
N ILE A 217 -2.45 -2.03 22.06
CA ILE A 217 -1.09 -2.54 21.83
C ILE A 217 -0.15 -2.08 22.94
N LEU A 218 -0.12 -0.80 23.29
CA LEU A 218 0.74 -0.24 24.34
C LEU A 218 0.48 -0.88 25.70
N ARG A 219 -0.79 -1.23 25.99
CA ARG A 219 -1.18 -1.96 27.21
C ARG A 219 -0.95 -3.47 27.12
N LYS A 220 -0.36 -3.95 26.01
CA LYS A 220 -0.10 -5.38 25.74
C LYS A 220 -1.34 -6.27 25.81
N ASP A 221 -2.48 -5.75 25.36
CA ASP A 221 -3.71 -6.52 25.25
C ASP A 221 -3.69 -7.41 23.99
N PHE A 222 -3.16 -8.61 24.13
CA PHE A 222 -3.05 -9.59 23.05
C PHE A 222 -4.09 -10.72 23.16
N LYS A 223 -5.27 -10.43 23.70
CA LYS A 223 -6.33 -11.44 23.91
C LYS A 223 -7.11 -11.77 22.65
N HIS A 224 -7.31 -10.77 21.77
CA HIS A 224 -8.04 -10.97 20.53
C HIS A 224 -7.39 -12.03 19.64
N ARG A 225 -8.22 -12.91 19.08
CA ARG A 225 -7.82 -14.00 18.17
C ARG A 225 -8.58 -13.90 16.87
N CYS A 226 -7.93 -14.31 15.79
CA CYS A 226 -8.60 -14.46 14.51
C CYS A 226 -9.66 -15.55 14.56
N ASP A 227 -10.87 -15.26 14.06
CA ASP A 227 -11.97 -16.23 13.98
C ASP A 227 -12.14 -16.80 12.56
N ASP A 228 -11.47 -16.22 11.56
CA ASP A 228 -11.51 -16.72 10.18
C ASP A 228 -10.62 -17.95 10.00
N ALA A 229 -11.25 -19.09 9.72
CA ALA A 229 -10.57 -20.38 9.53
C ALA A 229 -9.58 -20.35 8.35
N LYS A 230 -9.84 -19.57 7.29
CA LYS A 230 -8.97 -19.45 6.12
C LYS A 230 -7.69 -18.69 6.47
N THR A 231 -7.81 -17.60 7.19
CA THR A 231 -6.68 -16.82 7.71
C THR A 231 -5.84 -17.65 8.67
N CYS A 232 -6.48 -18.37 9.59
CA CYS A 232 -5.78 -19.24 10.54
C CYS A 232 -5.04 -20.39 9.85
N LYS A 233 -5.62 -21.02 8.81
CA LYS A 233 -4.98 -22.08 8.03
C LYS A 233 -3.68 -21.63 7.36
N ASN A 234 -3.62 -20.38 6.94
CA ASN A 234 -2.46 -19.80 6.26
C ASN A 234 -1.53 -19.01 7.19
N CYS A 235 -1.78 -19.03 8.50
CA CYS A 235 -0.97 -18.33 9.48
C CYS A 235 0.34 -19.08 9.75
N ASP A 236 1.46 -18.36 9.80
CA ASP A 236 2.78 -18.92 10.11
C ASP A 236 2.81 -19.58 11.51
N PHE A 237 1.96 -19.09 12.41
CA PHE A 237 1.87 -19.54 13.80
C PHE A 237 0.75 -20.56 14.08
N ARG A 238 0.13 -21.14 13.04
CA ARG A 238 -1.00 -22.07 13.20
C ARG A 238 -0.71 -23.25 14.12
N TYR A 239 0.55 -23.71 14.19
CA TYR A 239 0.96 -24.81 15.05
C TYR A 239 1.26 -24.41 16.50
N TYR A 240 1.40 -23.10 16.76
CA TYR A 240 1.63 -22.55 18.10
C TYR A 240 0.36 -21.94 18.70
N CYS A 241 -0.70 -21.84 17.91
CA CYS A 241 -1.99 -21.32 18.33
C CYS A 241 -2.86 -22.48 18.79
N ASN A 242 -3.05 -22.62 20.10
CA ASN A 242 -3.97 -23.60 20.69
C ASN A 242 -5.43 -23.15 20.43
N LYS A 243 -5.94 -23.39 19.24
CA LYS A 243 -7.36 -23.30 18.88
C LYS A 243 -7.89 -24.70 18.62
#